data_ddaba88274750028a84a6359d849e436
#
_entry.id   ddaba88274750028a84a6359d849e436
#
_cell.length_a   1.000
_cell.length_b   1.000
_cell.length_c   1.000
_cell.angle_alpha   90.00
_cell.angle_beta   90.00
_cell.angle_gamma   90.00
#
_symmetry.space_group_name_H-M   'P 1'
#
loop_
_entity.id
_entity.type
_entity.pdbx_description
1 polymer ?
#
loop_
_entity_poly.entity_id
_entity_poly.type
_entity_poly.pdbx_seq_one_letter_code
_entity_poly.pdbx_strand_id
1 'polypeptide(L)'
;MRFLLIIIGGFWLFSSYTPEQIKIEDFIWIQTFCYASTLIIGLCILVKHLERPYLQWDFSFGVSVIKKSWPYALLIVLMNLYTRIDGVMLERIHSNGAFEAGVYAQGFRLLDALFMFGMIFAGLLFPIFSKQLKTSTAVVLDLVKTSANLLLGGIVVIVFVTVCNASLILGWIYDDIQDAIGPFQFLMLGFFPIGMNFIFGTLLSANGNLKILNSISALGIIANISINIILIPEYGALGAAIATFTTQGLTAIAQFLYCIQKFKIPKKPNGILKFLLLATGLYAVSTFYASSTYLMLIQIISGLGLIFMLSLIDLKAIKKLILTSK
;
A
#
# COMPACT_ATOMS: atom_id res chain seq x y z
N MET A 1 8.33 -14.95 -13.44
CA MET A 1 7.78 -15.90 -14.44
C MET A 1 6.28 -15.70 -14.68
N ARG A 2 5.39 -15.80 -13.68
CA ARG A 2 3.94 -15.62 -13.80
C ARG A 2 3.54 -14.33 -14.53
N PHE A 3 4.06 -13.17 -14.12
CA PHE A 3 3.77 -11.88 -14.75
C PHE A 3 4.20 -11.82 -16.23
N LEU A 4 5.35 -12.40 -16.58
CA LEU A 4 5.79 -12.47 -17.97
C LEU A 4 4.82 -13.30 -18.81
N LEU A 5 4.34 -14.43 -18.31
CA LEU A 5 3.38 -15.27 -19.02
C LEU A 5 2.02 -14.55 -19.20
N ILE A 6 1.56 -13.81 -18.20
CA ILE A 6 0.33 -13.00 -18.31
C ILE A 6 0.48 -11.88 -19.33
N ILE A 7 1.63 -11.19 -19.35
CA ILE A 7 1.92 -10.12 -20.32
C ILE A 7 1.98 -10.71 -21.74
N ILE A 8 2.68 -11.82 -21.94
CA ILE A 8 2.79 -12.49 -23.25
C ILE A 8 1.41 -12.97 -23.69
N GLY A 9 0.64 -13.62 -22.81
CA GLY A 9 -0.69 -14.09 -23.13
C GLY A 9 -1.68 -12.96 -23.43
N GLY A 10 -1.63 -11.86 -22.67
CA GLY A 10 -2.40 -10.67 -22.94
C GLY A 10 -2.03 -10.03 -24.28
N PHE A 11 -0.73 -9.86 -24.55
CA PHE A 11 -0.27 -9.33 -25.82
C PHE A 11 -0.70 -10.20 -27.01
N TRP A 12 -0.62 -11.52 -26.88
CA TRP A 12 -1.11 -12.45 -27.90
C TRP A 12 -2.62 -12.29 -28.12
N LEU A 13 -3.40 -12.17 -27.07
CA LEU A 13 -4.86 -12.00 -27.15
C LEU A 13 -5.22 -10.69 -27.87
N PHE A 14 -4.58 -9.58 -27.51
CA PHE A 14 -4.81 -8.27 -28.16
C PHE A 14 -4.29 -8.19 -29.59
N SER A 15 -3.28 -8.99 -29.95
CA SER A 15 -2.76 -9.03 -31.33
C SER A 15 -3.57 -9.95 -32.25
N SER A 16 -4.28 -10.94 -31.68
CA SER A 16 -5.02 -11.96 -32.45
C SER A 16 -6.51 -11.64 -32.62
N TYR A 17 -7.07 -10.77 -31.76
CA TYR A 17 -8.51 -10.46 -31.74
C TYR A 17 -8.73 -8.94 -31.69
N THR A 18 -9.85 -8.49 -32.31
CA THR A 18 -10.28 -7.09 -32.15
C THR A 18 -10.86 -6.87 -30.74
N PRO A 19 -10.78 -5.65 -30.19
CA PRO A 19 -11.27 -5.35 -28.82
C PRO A 19 -12.71 -5.78 -28.57
N GLU A 20 -13.56 -5.73 -29.61
CA GLU A 20 -14.98 -6.12 -29.52
C GLU A 20 -15.20 -7.65 -29.42
N GLN A 21 -14.22 -8.44 -29.85
CA GLN A 21 -14.28 -9.91 -29.83
C GLN A 21 -13.76 -10.52 -28.54
N ILE A 22 -12.96 -9.75 -27.77
CA ILE A 22 -12.34 -10.23 -26.53
C ILE A 22 -13.39 -10.28 -25.42
N LYS A 23 -13.63 -11.49 -24.92
CA LYS A 23 -14.50 -11.71 -23.75
C LYS A 23 -13.68 -11.76 -22.47
N ILE A 24 -14.29 -11.40 -21.36
CA ILE A 24 -13.67 -11.50 -20.04
C ILE A 24 -13.21 -12.93 -19.71
N GLU A 25 -13.93 -13.92 -20.26
CA GLU A 25 -13.61 -15.34 -20.13
C GLU A 25 -12.25 -15.71 -20.72
N ASP A 26 -11.87 -15.13 -21.85
CA ASP A 26 -10.58 -15.39 -22.51
C ASP A 26 -9.42 -14.93 -21.64
N PHE A 27 -9.59 -13.78 -20.98
CA PHE A 27 -8.60 -13.28 -20.01
C PHE A 27 -8.50 -14.18 -18.78
N ILE A 28 -9.62 -14.68 -18.27
CA ILE A 28 -9.66 -15.61 -17.13
C ILE A 28 -8.94 -16.92 -17.49
N TRP A 29 -9.16 -17.46 -18.70
CA TRP A 29 -8.48 -18.66 -19.16
C TRP A 29 -6.97 -18.49 -19.28
N ILE A 30 -6.50 -17.38 -19.86
CA ILE A 30 -5.07 -17.06 -19.92
C ILE A 30 -4.48 -17.01 -18.52
N GLN A 31 -5.13 -16.30 -17.60
CA GLN A 31 -4.67 -16.18 -16.24
C GLN A 31 -4.59 -17.54 -15.53
N THR A 32 -5.62 -18.39 -15.71
CA THR A 32 -5.67 -19.74 -15.15
C THR A 32 -4.54 -20.60 -15.68
N PHE A 33 -4.31 -20.58 -17.00
CA PHE A 33 -3.21 -21.30 -17.64
C PHE A 33 -1.83 -20.84 -17.13
N CYS A 34 -1.62 -19.55 -16.95
CA CYS A 34 -0.39 -18.99 -16.38
C CYS A 34 -0.14 -19.44 -14.93
N TYR A 35 -1.20 -19.53 -14.11
CA TYR A 35 -1.09 -20.06 -12.75
C TYR A 35 -0.76 -21.56 -12.75
N ALA A 36 -1.47 -22.34 -13.56
CA ALA A 36 -1.23 -23.78 -13.68
C ALA A 36 0.19 -24.09 -14.16
N SER A 37 0.65 -23.40 -15.20
CA SER A 37 2.01 -23.56 -15.72
C SER A 37 3.08 -23.21 -14.68
N THR A 38 2.88 -22.13 -13.92
CA THR A 38 3.81 -21.72 -12.85
C THR A 38 3.87 -22.77 -11.74
N LEU A 39 2.72 -23.35 -11.37
CA LEU A 39 2.62 -24.43 -10.37
C LEU A 39 3.37 -25.69 -10.85
N ILE A 40 3.12 -26.12 -12.09
CA ILE A 40 3.76 -27.32 -12.66
C ILE A 40 5.29 -27.16 -12.68
N ILE A 41 5.77 -26.01 -13.18
CA ILE A 41 7.22 -25.74 -13.24
C ILE A 41 7.81 -25.68 -11.84
N GLY A 42 7.11 -25.05 -10.87
CA GLY A 42 7.53 -25.01 -9.48
C GLY A 42 7.65 -26.40 -8.86
N LEU A 43 6.68 -27.28 -9.12
CA LEU A 43 6.70 -28.67 -8.67
C LEU A 43 7.84 -29.47 -9.33
N CYS A 44 8.05 -29.31 -10.64
CA CYS A 44 9.16 -29.96 -11.34
C CYS A 44 10.54 -29.55 -10.76
N ILE A 45 10.73 -28.26 -10.49
CA ILE A 45 11.95 -27.76 -9.86
C ILE A 45 12.10 -28.34 -8.45
N LEU A 46 11.02 -28.33 -7.65
CA LEU A 46 11.04 -28.88 -6.30
C LEU A 46 11.43 -30.35 -6.31
N VAL A 47 10.75 -31.18 -7.12
CA VAL A 47 11.03 -32.62 -7.24
C VAL A 47 12.49 -32.88 -7.68
N LYS A 48 13.03 -32.06 -8.59
CA LYS A 48 14.42 -32.19 -9.04
C LYS A 48 15.45 -31.90 -7.94
N HIS A 49 15.11 -31.04 -6.96
CA HIS A 49 16.01 -30.68 -5.85
C HIS A 49 15.81 -31.54 -4.60
N LEU A 50 14.75 -32.32 -4.54
CA LEU A 50 14.51 -33.27 -3.45
C LEU A 50 15.17 -34.60 -3.81
N GLU A 51 16.17 -35.01 -3.03
CA GLU A 51 16.87 -36.28 -3.23
C GLU A 51 15.94 -37.51 -3.10
N ARG A 52 14.91 -37.40 -2.28
CA ARG A 52 13.80 -38.38 -2.17
C ARG A 52 12.53 -37.69 -1.72
N PRO A 53 11.52 -37.48 -2.58
CA PRO A 53 10.23 -36.92 -2.19
C PRO A 53 9.44 -38.00 -1.41
N TYR A 54 9.57 -38.03 -0.10
CA TYR A 54 8.69 -38.81 0.77
C TYR A 54 7.44 -37.95 1.06
N LEU A 55 6.30 -38.30 0.46
CA LEU A 55 5.03 -37.76 0.86
C LEU A 55 4.57 -38.49 2.14
N GLN A 56 4.92 -37.95 3.29
CA GLN A 56 4.37 -38.38 4.57
C GLN A 56 3.23 -37.45 4.97
N TRP A 57 2.06 -38.00 5.17
CA TRP A 57 0.91 -37.25 5.62
C TRP A 57 0.91 -37.20 7.15
N ASP A 58 1.44 -36.14 7.73
CA ASP A 58 1.40 -35.91 9.18
C ASP A 58 0.33 -34.84 9.50
N PHE A 59 -0.82 -35.34 9.96
CA PHE A 59 -1.95 -34.49 10.33
C PHE A 59 -1.61 -33.57 11.50
N SER A 60 -0.82 -34.04 12.49
CA SER A 60 -0.40 -33.26 13.66
C SER A 60 0.49 -32.10 13.26
N PHE A 61 1.43 -32.34 12.36
CA PHE A 61 2.28 -31.30 11.77
C PHE A 61 1.43 -30.28 10.99
N GLY A 62 0.48 -30.75 10.15
CA GLY A 62 -0.42 -29.87 9.41
C GLY A 62 -1.24 -28.94 10.30
N VAL A 63 -1.82 -29.46 11.37
CA VAL A 63 -2.55 -28.66 12.38
C VAL A 63 -1.63 -27.66 13.08
N SER A 64 -0.41 -28.06 13.40
CA SER A 64 0.59 -27.14 14.00
C SER A 64 0.94 -25.98 13.08
N VAL A 65 1.14 -26.25 11.78
CA VAL A 65 1.40 -25.21 10.76
C VAL A 65 0.21 -24.26 10.66
N ILE A 66 -1.02 -24.77 10.55
CA ILE A 66 -2.23 -23.96 10.48
C ILE A 66 -2.36 -23.06 11.73
N LYS A 67 -2.19 -23.62 12.92
CA LYS A 67 -2.28 -22.84 14.18
C LYS A 67 -1.24 -21.72 14.25
N LYS A 68 -0.03 -21.94 13.77
CA LYS A 68 1.04 -20.93 13.77
C LYS A 68 0.83 -19.88 12.67
N SER A 69 0.27 -20.27 11.53
CA SER A 69 0.03 -19.37 10.38
C SER A 69 -1.26 -18.58 10.50
N TRP A 70 -2.25 -19.07 11.29
CA TRP A 70 -3.58 -18.44 11.42
C TRP A 70 -3.55 -16.96 11.76
N PRO A 71 -2.73 -16.46 12.73
CA PRO A 71 -2.73 -15.05 13.07
C PRO A 71 -2.25 -14.16 11.91
N TYR A 72 -1.33 -14.65 11.07
CA TYR A 72 -0.88 -13.95 9.87
C TYR A 72 -1.94 -13.98 8.76
N ALA A 73 -2.58 -15.13 8.56
CA ALA A 73 -3.68 -15.25 7.60
C ALA A 73 -4.84 -14.32 7.97
N LEU A 74 -5.23 -14.28 9.25
CA LEU A 74 -6.25 -13.39 9.75
C LEU A 74 -5.88 -11.92 9.50
N LEU A 75 -4.63 -11.51 9.75
CA LEU A 75 -4.16 -10.15 9.48
C LEU A 75 -4.35 -9.79 8.01
N ILE A 76 -3.93 -10.67 7.09
CA ILE A 76 -4.07 -10.44 5.64
C ILE A 76 -5.54 -10.32 5.24
N VAL A 77 -6.40 -11.21 5.74
CA VAL A 77 -7.84 -11.16 5.46
C VAL A 77 -8.45 -9.86 5.96
N LEU A 78 -8.18 -9.47 7.21
CA LEU A 78 -8.69 -8.24 7.79
C LEU A 78 -8.22 -7.01 7.00
N MET A 79 -6.93 -6.95 6.65
CA MET A 79 -6.37 -5.83 5.88
C MET A 79 -6.99 -5.75 4.47
N ASN A 80 -7.17 -6.88 3.78
CA ASN A 80 -7.82 -6.87 2.47
C ASN A 80 -9.30 -6.49 2.57
N LEU A 81 -9.98 -6.94 3.63
CA LEU A 81 -11.40 -6.66 3.80
C LEU A 81 -11.66 -5.16 3.91
N TYR A 82 -10.96 -4.45 4.81
CA TYR A 82 -11.22 -3.02 4.97
C TYR A 82 -10.70 -2.16 3.82
N THR A 83 -9.80 -2.68 2.97
CA THR A 83 -9.36 -1.95 1.77
C THR A 83 -10.23 -2.20 0.54
N ARG A 84 -11.04 -3.26 0.52
CA ARG A 84 -11.85 -3.66 -0.64
C ARG A 84 -13.35 -3.58 -0.43
N ILE A 85 -13.79 -3.48 0.82
CA ILE A 85 -15.23 -3.48 1.15
C ILE A 85 -15.94 -2.22 0.64
N ASP A 86 -15.24 -1.12 0.49
CA ASP A 86 -15.78 0.17 0.07
C ASP A 86 -16.52 0.08 -1.27
N GLY A 87 -15.92 -0.58 -2.28
CA GLY A 87 -16.54 -0.77 -3.58
C GLY A 87 -17.84 -1.61 -3.52
N VAL A 88 -17.86 -2.65 -2.67
CA VAL A 88 -19.06 -3.46 -2.45
C VAL A 88 -20.13 -2.65 -1.73
N MET A 89 -19.76 -1.86 -0.73
CA MET A 89 -20.70 -1.03 0.00
C MET A 89 -21.28 0.08 -0.88
N LEU A 90 -20.47 0.70 -1.74
CA LEU A 90 -20.92 1.69 -2.72
C LEU A 90 -21.99 1.10 -3.62
N GLU A 91 -21.74 -0.08 -4.23
CA GLU A 91 -22.68 -0.73 -5.12
C GLU A 91 -24.00 -1.08 -4.43
N ARG A 92 -23.96 -1.44 -3.13
CA ARG A 92 -25.14 -1.94 -2.40
C ARG A 92 -25.92 -0.86 -1.66
N ILE A 93 -25.27 0.22 -1.24
CA ILE A 93 -25.87 1.21 -0.34
C ILE A 93 -26.33 2.45 -1.12
N HIS A 94 -25.57 2.89 -2.14
CA HIS A 94 -25.90 4.09 -2.89
C HIS A 94 -27.00 3.82 -3.94
N SER A 95 -27.90 4.77 -4.16
CA SER A 95 -28.98 4.66 -5.15
C SER A 95 -28.49 4.46 -6.58
N ASN A 96 -27.33 5.08 -6.92
CA ASN A 96 -26.64 4.91 -8.20
C ASN A 96 -25.32 4.14 -8.00
N GLY A 97 -25.38 3.01 -7.28
CA GLY A 97 -24.21 2.30 -6.73
C GLY A 97 -23.20 1.85 -7.79
N ALA A 98 -23.66 1.35 -8.94
CA ALA A 98 -22.75 0.92 -10.01
C ALA A 98 -21.91 2.07 -10.58
N PHE A 99 -22.51 3.25 -10.76
CA PHE A 99 -21.81 4.46 -11.21
C PHE A 99 -20.79 4.92 -10.15
N GLU A 100 -21.21 5.06 -8.91
CA GLU A 100 -20.35 5.50 -7.80
C GLU A 100 -19.17 4.54 -7.54
N ALA A 101 -19.41 3.24 -7.65
CA ALA A 101 -18.34 2.25 -7.57
C ALA A 101 -17.33 2.38 -8.73
N GLY A 102 -17.81 2.73 -9.93
CA GLY A 102 -16.98 3.06 -11.09
C GLY A 102 -16.11 4.30 -10.86
N VAL A 103 -16.71 5.38 -10.36
CA VAL A 103 -16.04 6.64 -10.00
C VAL A 103 -14.95 6.39 -8.94
N TYR A 104 -15.28 5.66 -7.86
CA TYR A 104 -14.32 5.28 -6.83
C TYR A 104 -13.15 4.45 -7.39
N ALA A 105 -13.48 3.49 -8.27
CA ALA A 105 -12.48 2.59 -8.86
C ALA A 105 -11.45 3.32 -9.73
N GLN A 106 -11.78 4.46 -10.35
CA GLN A 106 -10.83 5.26 -11.12
C GLN A 106 -9.66 5.73 -10.23
N GLY A 107 -9.96 6.31 -9.07
CA GLY A 107 -8.94 6.76 -8.13
C GLY A 107 -8.24 5.59 -7.42
N PHE A 108 -9.01 4.55 -7.06
CA PHE A 108 -8.51 3.43 -6.30
C PHE A 108 -7.48 2.59 -7.06
N ARG A 109 -7.59 2.45 -8.39
CA ARG A 109 -6.58 1.77 -9.22
C ARG A 109 -5.22 2.43 -9.16
N LEU A 110 -5.17 3.76 -9.11
CA LEU A 110 -3.92 4.52 -8.97
C LEU A 110 -3.32 4.35 -7.57
N LEU A 111 -4.16 4.38 -6.53
CA LEU A 111 -3.74 4.06 -5.16
C LEU A 111 -3.18 2.63 -5.06
N ASP A 112 -3.81 1.65 -5.70
CA ASP A 112 -3.33 0.25 -5.73
C ASP A 112 -1.94 0.13 -6.38
N ALA A 113 -1.69 0.86 -7.45
CA ALA A 113 -0.37 0.89 -8.09
C ALA A 113 0.71 1.43 -7.12
N LEU A 114 0.41 2.50 -6.39
CA LEU A 114 1.30 3.05 -5.38
C LEU A 114 1.46 2.11 -4.17
N PHE A 115 0.41 1.42 -3.79
CA PHE A 115 0.42 0.44 -2.70
C PHE A 115 1.44 -0.69 -2.95
N MET A 116 1.61 -1.11 -4.22
CA MET A 116 2.60 -2.14 -4.58
C MET A 116 4.03 -1.74 -4.20
N PHE A 117 4.42 -0.48 -4.38
CA PHE A 117 5.74 0.02 -3.97
C PHE A 117 5.92 -0.06 -2.45
N GLY A 118 4.90 0.34 -1.70
CA GLY A 118 4.91 0.23 -0.24
C GLY A 118 5.02 -1.22 0.25
N MET A 119 4.32 -2.16 -0.40
CA MET A 119 4.43 -3.59 -0.09
C MET A 119 5.82 -4.16 -0.35
N ILE A 120 6.46 -3.80 -1.46
CA ILE A 120 7.84 -4.21 -1.76
C ILE A 120 8.78 -3.67 -0.68
N PHE A 121 8.63 -2.40 -0.30
CA PHE A 121 9.42 -1.78 0.76
C PHE A 121 9.22 -2.48 2.11
N ALA A 122 8.00 -2.76 2.51
CA ALA A 122 7.67 -3.50 3.72
C ALA A 122 8.26 -4.93 3.70
N GLY A 123 8.19 -5.60 2.55
CA GLY A 123 8.78 -6.92 2.34
C GLY A 123 10.30 -6.94 2.54
N LEU A 124 11.00 -5.87 2.13
CA LEU A 124 12.44 -5.72 2.38
C LEU A 124 12.74 -5.39 3.86
N LEU A 125 11.88 -4.60 4.52
CA LEU A 125 12.06 -4.23 5.92
C LEU A 125 11.81 -5.39 6.89
N PHE A 126 10.86 -6.26 6.60
CA PHE A 126 10.45 -7.33 7.51
C PHE A 126 11.62 -8.23 7.97
N PRO A 127 12.44 -8.82 7.09
CA PRO A 127 13.57 -9.65 7.51
C PRO A 127 14.63 -8.85 8.27
N ILE A 128 14.84 -7.58 7.91
CA ILE A 128 15.80 -6.71 8.56
C ILE A 128 15.35 -6.43 10.01
N PHE A 129 14.08 -6.04 10.21
CA PHE A 129 13.52 -5.87 11.55
C PHE A 129 13.59 -7.16 12.36
N SER A 130 13.18 -8.31 11.79
CA SER A 130 13.24 -9.61 12.47
C SER A 130 14.63 -9.98 12.94
N LYS A 131 15.68 -9.68 12.16
CA LYS A 131 17.08 -9.94 12.54
C LYS A 131 17.52 -8.98 13.64
N GLN A 132 17.28 -7.67 13.48
CA GLN A 132 17.79 -6.65 14.39
C GLN A 132 17.05 -6.58 15.73
N LEU A 133 15.77 -6.95 15.79
CA LEU A 133 15.01 -7.06 17.04
C LEU A 133 15.64 -8.05 18.04
N LYS A 134 16.40 -9.03 17.54
CA LYS A 134 17.11 -10.02 18.37
C LYS A 134 18.47 -9.51 18.86
N THR A 135 19.03 -8.46 18.25
CA THR A 135 20.40 -8.00 18.51
C THR A 135 20.46 -6.71 19.30
N SER A 136 19.78 -5.64 18.84
CA SER A 136 19.87 -4.32 19.47
C SER A 136 18.66 -3.45 19.19
N THR A 137 17.99 -3.02 20.25
CA THR A 137 16.89 -2.07 20.17
C THR A 137 17.33 -0.71 19.59
N ALA A 138 18.55 -0.26 19.86
CA ALA A 138 19.06 1.01 19.33
C ALA A 138 19.18 0.98 17.80
N VAL A 139 19.64 -0.14 17.23
CA VAL A 139 19.71 -0.33 15.78
C VAL A 139 18.33 -0.34 15.16
N VAL A 140 17.33 -0.98 15.82
CA VAL A 140 15.94 -0.99 15.35
C VAL A 140 15.37 0.43 15.30
N LEU A 141 15.63 1.25 16.32
CA LEU A 141 15.15 2.64 16.36
C LEU A 141 15.76 3.50 15.23
N ASP A 142 17.03 3.31 14.93
CA ASP A 142 17.70 4.02 13.83
C ASP A 142 17.14 3.55 12.46
N LEU A 143 16.89 2.25 12.33
CA LEU A 143 16.22 1.65 11.17
C LEU A 143 14.82 2.23 10.94
N VAL A 144 13.99 2.26 11.99
CA VAL A 144 12.63 2.83 11.91
C VAL A 144 12.69 4.28 11.47
N LYS A 145 13.59 5.08 12.05
CA LYS A 145 13.76 6.48 11.69
C LYS A 145 14.18 6.64 10.22
N THR A 146 15.18 5.88 9.77
CA THR A 146 15.70 5.97 8.41
C THR A 146 14.64 5.51 7.39
N SER A 147 13.96 4.41 7.68
CA SER A 147 12.87 3.89 6.84
C SER A 147 11.68 4.84 6.79
N ALA A 148 11.31 5.46 7.93
CA ALA A 148 10.24 6.44 7.98
C ALA A 148 10.59 7.69 7.17
N ASN A 149 11.79 8.23 7.34
CA ASN A 149 12.22 9.40 6.59
C ASN A 149 12.25 9.14 5.08
N LEU A 150 12.75 7.99 4.66
CA LEU A 150 12.85 7.62 3.25
C LEU A 150 11.48 7.40 2.61
N LEU A 151 10.66 6.52 3.22
CA LEU A 151 9.36 6.15 2.64
C LEU A 151 8.36 7.31 2.74
N LEU A 152 8.17 7.89 3.94
CA LEU A 152 7.19 8.94 4.14
C LEU A 152 7.60 10.25 3.45
N GLY A 153 8.90 10.55 3.34
CA GLY A 153 9.39 11.68 2.56
C GLY A 153 8.98 11.58 1.10
N GLY A 154 9.20 10.43 0.48
CA GLY A 154 8.76 10.16 -0.89
C GLY A 154 7.24 10.20 -1.04
N ILE A 155 6.51 9.60 -0.10
CA ILE A 155 5.04 9.58 -0.10
C ILE A 155 4.47 11.00 0.00
N VAL A 156 5.01 11.89 0.84
CA VAL A 156 4.53 13.29 0.93
C VAL A 156 4.64 13.99 -0.42
N VAL A 157 5.73 13.81 -1.15
CA VAL A 157 5.87 14.39 -2.50
C VAL A 157 4.83 13.80 -3.45
N ILE A 158 4.67 12.48 -3.48
CA ILE A 158 3.68 11.79 -4.33
C ILE A 158 2.27 12.30 -4.03
N VAL A 159 1.88 12.32 -2.76
CA VAL A 159 0.56 12.79 -2.32
C VAL A 159 0.33 14.23 -2.77
N PHE A 160 1.32 15.11 -2.54
CA PHE A 160 1.21 16.51 -2.93
C PHE A 160 1.03 16.68 -4.44
N VAL A 161 1.88 16.01 -5.23
CA VAL A 161 1.81 16.05 -6.70
C VAL A 161 0.47 15.51 -7.20
N THR A 162 0.01 14.38 -6.68
CA THR A 162 -1.22 13.73 -7.14
C THR A 162 -2.48 14.51 -6.73
N VAL A 163 -2.52 15.07 -5.52
CA VAL A 163 -3.65 15.87 -5.05
C VAL A 163 -3.77 17.20 -5.81
N CYS A 164 -2.63 17.88 -6.03
CA CYS A 164 -2.65 19.18 -6.74
C CYS A 164 -2.92 19.04 -8.25
N ASN A 165 -2.56 17.89 -8.85
CA ASN A 165 -2.75 17.66 -10.28
C ASN A 165 -3.79 16.56 -10.57
N ALA A 166 -4.77 16.39 -9.69
CA ALA A 166 -5.76 15.31 -9.77
C ALA A 166 -6.49 15.27 -11.12
N SER A 167 -6.99 16.41 -11.60
CA SER A 167 -7.68 16.53 -12.88
C SER A 167 -6.78 16.16 -14.06
N LEU A 168 -5.53 16.61 -14.04
CA LEU A 168 -4.56 16.32 -15.11
C LEU A 168 -4.23 14.82 -15.16
N ILE A 169 -3.96 14.22 -14.01
CA ILE A 169 -3.56 12.80 -13.90
C ILE A 169 -4.73 11.89 -14.29
N LEU A 170 -5.94 12.16 -13.80
CA LEU A 170 -7.12 11.38 -14.17
C LEU A 170 -7.46 11.56 -15.66
N GLY A 171 -7.37 12.80 -16.19
CA GLY A 171 -7.65 13.10 -17.58
C GLY A 171 -6.68 12.47 -18.59
N TRP A 172 -5.50 11.98 -18.15
CA TRP A 172 -4.62 11.18 -19.02
C TRP A 172 -5.11 9.74 -19.22
N ILE A 173 -6.01 9.27 -18.34
CA ILE A 173 -6.41 7.85 -18.28
C ILE A 173 -7.88 7.67 -18.57
N TYR A 174 -8.72 8.66 -18.21
CA TYR A 174 -10.18 8.60 -18.26
C TYR A 174 -10.75 9.86 -18.93
N ASP A 175 -11.83 9.71 -19.68
CA ASP A 175 -12.51 10.83 -20.35
C ASP A 175 -13.44 11.60 -19.42
N ASP A 176 -14.20 10.90 -18.58
CA ASP A 176 -15.12 11.49 -17.59
C ASP A 176 -14.54 11.38 -16.18
N ILE A 177 -14.07 12.53 -15.68
CA ILE A 177 -13.29 12.61 -14.43
C ILE A 177 -13.90 13.51 -13.36
N GLN A 178 -14.97 14.28 -13.68
CA GLN A 178 -15.45 15.36 -12.80
C GLN A 178 -15.80 14.84 -11.40
N ASP A 179 -16.57 13.75 -11.33
CA ASP A 179 -17.00 13.16 -10.08
C ASP A 179 -15.86 12.39 -9.36
N ALA A 180 -14.81 12.00 -10.12
CA ALA A 180 -13.69 11.22 -9.59
C ALA A 180 -12.59 12.06 -8.93
N ILE A 181 -12.51 13.38 -9.20
CA ILE A 181 -11.43 14.25 -8.67
C ILE A 181 -11.42 14.24 -7.13
N GLY A 182 -12.57 14.50 -6.51
CA GLY A 182 -12.69 14.53 -5.05
C GLY A 182 -12.32 13.19 -4.37
N PRO A 183 -12.97 12.08 -4.77
CA PRO A 183 -12.61 10.76 -4.28
C PRO A 183 -11.12 10.42 -4.46
N PHE A 184 -10.55 10.71 -5.62
CA PHE A 184 -9.13 10.51 -5.89
C PHE A 184 -8.23 11.29 -4.93
N GLN A 185 -8.54 12.56 -4.69
CA GLN A 185 -7.74 13.38 -3.77
C GLN A 185 -7.73 12.81 -2.35
N PHE A 186 -8.88 12.38 -1.82
CA PHE A 186 -8.95 11.78 -0.49
C PHE A 186 -8.25 10.42 -0.44
N LEU A 187 -8.36 9.60 -1.48
CA LEU A 187 -7.61 8.34 -1.58
C LEU A 187 -6.10 8.58 -1.58
N MET A 188 -5.62 9.59 -2.33
CA MET A 188 -4.19 9.95 -2.34
C MET A 188 -3.72 10.50 -1.00
N LEU A 189 -4.51 11.33 -0.30
CA LEU A 189 -4.21 11.74 1.06
C LEU A 189 -4.09 10.53 2.00
N GLY A 190 -4.91 9.49 1.79
CA GLY A 190 -4.86 8.21 2.50
C GLY A 190 -3.55 7.44 2.31
N PHE A 191 -2.78 7.74 1.27
CA PHE A 191 -1.51 7.05 1.03
C PHE A 191 -0.45 7.37 2.07
N PHE A 192 -0.50 8.54 2.71
CA PHE A 192 0.42 8.88 3.81
C PHE A 192 0.23 7.97 5.05
N PRO A 193 -0.96 7.83 5.64
CA PRO A 193 -1.17 6.87 6.71
C PRO A 193 -0.94 5.42 6.28
N ILE A 194 -1.22 5.04 5.04
CA ILE A 194 -0.85 3.72 4.50
C ILE A 194 0.67 3.52 4.57
N GLY A 195 1.47 4.52 4.21
CA GLY A 195 2.93 4.49 4.37
C GLY A 195 3.37 4.28 5.81
N MET A 196 2.71 4.91 6.77
CA MET A 196 2.95 4.66 8.20
C MET A 196 2.64 3.21 8.57
N ASN A 197 1.52 2.65 8.10
CA ASN A 197 1.14 1.26 8.33
C ASN A 197 2.18 0.28 7.75
N PHE A 198 2.81 0.58 6.60
CA PHE A 198 3.90 -0.23 6.05
C PHE A 198 5.12 -0.28 6.95
N ILE A 199 5.43 0.77 7.69
CA ILE A 199 6.60 0.82 8.58
C ILE A 199 6.27 0.20 9.94
N PHE A 200 5.26 0.75 10.63
CA PHE A 200 4.92 0.36 12.00
C PHE A 200 4.23 -1.00 12.05
N GLY A 201 3.39 -1.32 11.09
CA GLY A 201 2.77 -2.64 10.94
C GLY A 201 3.81 -3.73 10.67
N THR A 202 4.80 -3.45 9.82
CA THR A 202 5.90 -4.38 9.55
C THR A 202 6.77 -4.60 10.78
N LEU A 203 7.07 -3.53 11.54
CA LEU A 203 7.82 -3.63 12.79
C LEU A 203 7.09 -4.51 13.82
N LEU A 204 5.79 -4.28 13.99
CA LEU A 204 4.96 -5.05 14.92
C LEU A 204 4.82 -6.52 14.49
N SER A 205 4.68 -6.75 13.18
CA SER A 205 4.60 -8.09 12.60
C SER A 205 5.92 -8.84 12.78
N ALA A 206 7.06 -8.19 12.53
CA ALA A 206 8.40 -8.76 12.72
C ALA A 206 8.70 -9.07 14.20
N ASN A 207 8.11 -8.30 15.13
CA ASN A 207 8.20 -8.55 16.58
C ASN A 207 7.18 -9.58 17.08
N GLY A 208 6.33 -10.15 16.23
CA GLY A 208 5.31 -11.13 16.62
C GLY A 208 4.08 -10.55 17.34
N ASN A 209 3.88 -9.22 17.34
CA ASN A 209 2.74 -8.55 17.97
C ASN A 209 1.44 -8.66 17.14
N LEU A 210 1.16 -9.86 16.59
CA LEU A 210 0.03 -10.08 15.68
C LEU A 210 -1.33 -9.87 16.34
N LYS A 211 -1.47 -10.18 17.64
CA LYS A 211 -2.72 -9.92 18.37
C LYS A 211 -3.12 -8.44 18.31
N ILE A 212 -2.16 -7.56 18.55
CA ILE A 212 -2.41 -6.10 18.50
C ILE A 212 -2.73 -5.64 17.09
N LEU A 213 -1.97 -6.11 16.08
CA LEU A 213 -2.25 -5.80 14.68
C LEU A 213 -3.64 -6.25 14.27
N ASN A 214 -4.01 -7.49 14.60
CA ASN A 214 -5.34 -8.02 14.29
C ASN A 214 -6.45 -7.23 15.00
N SER A 215 -6.23 -6.83 16.26
CA SER A 215 -7.21 -5.99 16.98
C SER A 215 -7.35 -4.60 16.35
N ILE A 216 -6.25 -3.95 15.99
CA ILE A 216 -6.28 -2.64 15.32
C ILE A 216 -6.98 -2.77 13.96
N SER A 217 -6.67 -3.82 13.19
CA SER A 217 -7.31 -4.06 11.88
C SER A 217 -8.80 -4.36 12.01
N ALA A 218 -9.21 -5.15 13.00
CA ALA A 218 -10.62 -5.43 13.27
C ALA A 218 -11.40 -4.18 13.65
N LEU A 219 -10.83 -3.35 14.54
CA LEU A 219 -11.42 -2.05 14.90
C LEU A 219 -11.45 -1.11 13.67
N GLY A 220 -10.43 -1.17 12.82
CA GLY A 220 -10.39 -0.45 11.55
C GLY A 220 -11.55 -0.83 10.64
N ILE A 221 -11.85 -2.13 10.48
CA ILE A 221 -13.00 -2.59 9.69
C ILE A 221 -14.31 -2.04 10.26
N ILE A 222 -14.51 -2.15 11.56
CA ILE A 222 -15.73 -1.65 12.22
C ILE A 222 -15.86 -0.14 11.97
N ALA A 223 -14.80 0.62 12.15
CA ALA A 223 -14.80 2.07 11.91
C ALA A 223 -15.09 2.37 10.42
N ASN A 224 -14.43 1.69 9.48
CA ASN A 224 -14.64 1.87 8.05
C ASN A 224 -16.10 1.61 7.66
N ILE A 225 -16.65 0.46 8.05
CA ILE A 225 -18.05 0.11 7.77
C ILE A 225 -19.00 1.15 8.37
N SER A 226 -18.78 1.56 9.62
CA SER A 226 -19.61 2.55 10.29
C SER A 226 -19.60 3.90 9.57
N ILE A 227 -18.44 4.39 9.16
CA ILE A 227 -18.29 5.65 8.45
C ILE A 227 -18.91 5.52 7.04
N ASN A 228 -18.71 4.40 6.35
CA ASN A 228 -19.30 4.14 5.05
C ASN A 228 -20.83 4.14 5.08
N ILE A 229 -21.45 3.50 6.08
CA ILE A 229 -22.92 3.50 6.24
C ILE A 229 -23.46 4.93 6.37
N ILE A 230 -22.72 5.82 7.02
CA ILE A 230 -23.13 7.21 7.24
C ILE A 230 -22.88 8.07 5.99
N LEU A 231 -21.69 7.92 5.34
CA LEU A 231 -21.27 8.84 4.31
C LEU A 231 -21.65 8.40 2.89
N ILE A 232 -21.71 7.11 2.59
CA ILE A 232 -22.03 6.63 1.23
C ILE A 232 -23.40 7.09 0.74
N PRO A 233 -24.49 7.04 1.54
CA PRO A 233 -25.81 7.42 1.06
C PRO A 233 -25.90 8.84 0.53
N GLU A 234 -25.13 9.76 1.09
CA GLU A 234 -25.17 11.19 0.77
C GLU A 234 -24.03 11.64 -0.16
N TYR A 235 -22.83 11.06 0.00
CA TYR A 235 -21.62 11.48 -0.68
C TYR A 235 -21.06 10.46 -1.68
N GLY A 236 -21.67 9.30 -1.86
CA GLY A 236 -21.26 8.28 -2.83
C GLY A 236 -19.77 7.92 -2.72
N ALA A 237 -19.05 7.95 -3.84
CA ALA A 237 -17.63 7.65 -3.95
C ALA A 237 -16.74 8.55 -3.06
N LEU A 238 -17.12 9.83 -2.90
CA LEU A 238 -16.41 10.75 -2.01
C LEU A 238 -16.53 10.30 -0.55
N GLY A 239 -17.73 9.87 -0.13
CA GLY A 239 -17.97 9.35 1.21
C GLY A 239 -17.11 8.13 1.53
N ALA A 240 -17.01 7.19 0.59
CA ALA A 240 -16.14 6.02 0.71
C ALA A 240 -14.65 6.40 0.78
N ALA A 241 -14.20 7.35 -0.02
CA ALA A 241 -12.82 7.82 0.00
C ALA A 241 -12.45 8.51 1.33
N ILE A 242 -13.37 9.30 1.91
CA ILE A 242 -13.21 9.88 3.24
C ILE A 242 -13.16 8.80 4.32
N ALA A 243 -14.02 7.77 4.22
CA ALA A 243 -14.01 6.65 5.14
C ALA A 243 -12.68 5.89 5.12
N THR A 244 -12.16 5.59 3.92
CA THR A 244 -10.84 4.97 3.73
C THR A 244 -9.73 5.83 4.32
N PHE A 245 -9.65 7.13 3.99
CA PHE A 245 -8.65 8.05 4.53
C PHE A 245 -8.68 8.08 6.07
N THR A 246 -9.86 8.24 6.64
CA THR A 246 -10.05 8.31 8.10
C THR A 246 -9.63 7.01 8.78
N THR A 247 -10.05 5.87 8.25
CA THR A 247 -9.73 4.55 8.80
C THR A 247 -8.24 4.25 8.72
N GLN A 248 -7.60 4.54 7.58
CA GLN A 248 -6.16 4.40 7.43
C GLN A 248 -5.41 5.31 8.42
N GLY A 249 -5.88 6.53 8.64
CA GLY A 249 -5.35 7.44 9.64
C GLY A 249 -5.44 6.90 11.06
N LEU A 250 -6.62 6.42 11.46
CA LEU A 250 -6.86 5.85 12.78
C LEU A 250 -5.98 4.62 13.05
N THR A 251 -5.89 3.70 12.08
CA THR A 251 -5.06 2.49 12.21
C THR A 251 -3.58 2.82 12.27
N ALA A 252 -3.10 3.77 11.44
CA ALA A 252 -1.71 4.23 11.44
C ALA A 252 -1.34 4.91 12.77
N ILE A 253 -2.19 5.79 13.30
CA ILE A 253 -1.99 6.43 14.60
C ILE A 253 -1.94 5.38 15.71
N ALA A 254 -2.87 4.43 15.73
CA ALA A 254 -2.91 3.38 16.74
C ALA A 254 -1.62 2.52 16.72
N GLN A 255 -1.17 2.10 15.53
CA GLN A 255 0.08 1.36 15.38
C GLN A 255 1.29 2.18 15.81
N PHE A 256 1.36 3.45 15.41
CA PHE A 256 2.44 4.36 15.79
C PHE A 256 2.51 4.56 17.30
N LEU A 257 1.39 4.86 17.96
CA LEU A 257 1.34 5.05 19.40
C LEU A 257 1.75 3.79 20.16
N TYR A 258 1.28 2.63 19.71
CA TYR A 258 1.71 1.35 20.29
C TYR A 258 3.22 1.10 20.11
N CYS A 259 3.77 1.40 18.94
CA CYS A 259 5.21 1.28 18.68
C CYS A 259 6.04 2.22 19.58
N ILE A 260 5.58 3.49 19.78
CA ILE A 260 6.25 4.42 20.69
C ILE A 260 6.35 3.84 22.11
N GLN A 261 5.26 3.29 22.62
CA GLN A 261 5.23 2.71 23.97
C GLN A 261 6.08 1.43 24.05
N LYS A 262 5.93 0.51 23.07
CA LYS A 262 6.58 -0.80 23.09
C LYS A 262 8.09 -0.71 22.91
N PHE A 263 8.54 0.09 21.97
CA PHE A 263 9.96 0.21 21.60
C PHE A 263 10.65 1.43 22.19
N LYS A 264 9.93 2.21 23.03
CA LYS A 264 10.44 3.44 23.65
C LYS A 264 11.05 4.41 22.63
N ILE A 265 10.37 4.59 21.50
CA ILE A 265 10.81 5.49 20.44
C ILE A 265 10.89 6.91 20.98
N PRO A 266 12.05 7.59 20.91
CA PRO A 266 12.19 8.93 21.45
C PRO A 266 11.28 9.91 20.70
N LYS A 267 10.45 10.64 21.45
CA LYS A 267 9.54 11.68 20.93
C LYS A 267 10.35 12.92 20.56
N LYS A 268 11.10 12.88 19.46
CA LYS A 268 11.84 14.06 18.98
C LYS A 268 10.95 14.84 18.01
N PRO A 269 10.60 16.11 18.31
CA PRO A 269 9.72 16.92 17.45
C PRO A 269 10.35 17.21 16.08
N ASN A 270 11.69 17.15 15.97
CA ASN A 270 12.40 17.43 14.73
C ASN A 270 12.01 16.53 13.54
N GLY A 271 11.51 15.32 13.78
CA GLY A 271 11.02 14.44 12.72
C GLY A 271 9.76 14.99 12.08
N ILE A 272 8.75 15.31 12.90
CA ILE A 272 7.46 15.85 12.43
C ILE A 272 7.67 17.21 11.76
N LEU A 273 8.52 18.06 12.34
CA LEU A 273 8.82 19.37 11.78
C LEU A 273 9.37 19.29 10.34
N LYS A 274 10.22 18.30 10.04
CA LYS A 274 10.75 18.10 8.68
C LYS A 274 9.65 17.78 7.67
N PHE A 275 8.67 16.95 8.03
CA PHE A 275 7.54 16.63 7.15
C PHE A 275 6.61 17.83 6.99
N LEU A 276 6.39 18.63 8.02
CA LEU A 276 5.64 19.88 7.93
C LEU A 276 6.35 20.89 7.01
N LEU A 277 7.66 21.05 7.15
CA LEU A 277 8.46 21.92 6.28
C LEU A 277 8.46 21.44 4.83
N LEU A 278 8.48 20.12 4.58
CA LEU A 278 8.35 19.55 3.26
C LEU A 278 6.98 19.87 2.66
N ALA A 279 5.90 19.65 3.41
CA ALA A 279 4.54 19.90 2.95
C ALA A 279 4.29 21.42 2.71
N THR A 280 4.73 22.30 3.61
CA THR A 280 4.59 23.76 3.44
C THR A 280 5.43 24.28 2.28
N GLY A 281 6.64 23.75 2.07
CA GLY A 281 7.48 24.09 0.93
C GLY A 281 6.84 23.69 -0.41
N LEU A 282 6.27 22.49 -0.49
CA LEU A 282 5.52 22.04 -1.67
C LEU A 282 4.25 22.86 -1.89
N TYR A 283 3.55 23.24 -0.82
CA TYR A 283 2.40 24.14 -0.92
C TYR A 283 2.79 25.51 -1.48
N ALA A 284 3.87 26.09 -0.98
CA ALA A 284 4.40 27.36 -1.49
C ALA A 284 4.75 27.25 -2.99
N VAL A 285 5.45 26.19 -3.40
CA VAL A 285 5.74 25.93 -4.82
C VAL A 285 4.46 25.84 -5.64
N SER A 286 3.44 25.14 -5.15
CA SER A 286 2.17 24.98 -5.84
C SER A 286 1.41 26.30 -6.04
N THR A 287 1.47 27.20 -5.05
CA THR A 287 0.82 28.52 -5.14
C THR A 287 1.58 29.47 -6.06
N PHE A 288 2.92 29.49 -6.01
CA PHE A 288 3.74 30.35 -6.86
C PHE A 288 3.69 29.96 -8.34
N TYR A 289 3.58 28.69 -8.65
CA TYR A 289 3.59 28.17 -10.02
C TYR A 289 2.23 27.63 -10.49
N ALA A 290 1.13 28.01 -9.83
CA ALA A 290 -0.22 27.51 -10.13
C ALA A 290 -0.64 27.65 -11.60
N SER A 291 -0.17 28.69 -12.30
CA SER A 291 -0.47 28.95 -13.72
C SER A 291 0.50 28.28 -14.70
N SER A 292 1.51 27.54 -14.18
CA SER A 292 2.53 26.96 -15.05
C SER A 292 2.08 25.61 -15.61
N THR A 293 2.20 25.45 -16.93
CA THR A 293 2.03 24.15 -17.61
C THR A 293 2.97 23.05 -17.08
N TYR A 294 4.08 23.46 -16.46
CA TYR A 294 5.08 22.55 -15.90
C TYR A 294 4.95 22.34 -14.38
N LEU A 295 3.82 22.73 -13.78
CA LEU A 295 3.61 22.67 -12.33
C LEU A 295 3.99 21.32 -11.75
N MET A 296 3.53 20.22 -12.34
CA MET A 296 3.81 18.85 -11.86
C MET A 296 5.32 18.53 -11.84
N LEU A 297 6.07 18.90 -12.89
CA LEU A 297 7.52 18.70 -12.95
C LEU A 297 8.24 19.56 -11.91
N ILE A 298 7.82 20.81 -11.73
CA ILE A 298 8.39 21.73 -10.73
C ILE A 298 8.16 21.18 -9.32
N GLN A 299 6.98 20.65 -9.04
CA GLN A 299 6.66 20.02 -7.75
C GLN A 299 7.53 18.78 -7.48
N ILE A 300 7.73 17.91 -8.48
CA ILE A 300 8.59 16.72 -8.34
C ILE A 300 10.04 17.14 -8.05
N ILE A 301 10.59 18.04 -8.85
CA ILE A 301 11.99 18.49 -8.73
C ILE A 301 12.21 19.21 -7.39
N SER A 302 11.32 20.15 -7.04
CA SER A 302 11.41 20.87 -5.77
C SER A 302 11.20 19.95 -4.57
N GLY A 303 10.29 18.98 -4.66
CA GLY A 303 10.06 17.99 -3.63
C GLY A 303 11.28 17.12 -3.37
N LEU A 304 11.92 16.61 -4.43
CA LEU A 304 13.17 15.88 -4.31
C LEU A 304 14.29 16.77 -3.72
N GLY A 305 14.40 18.01 -4.17
CA GLY A 305 15.36 18.98 -3.61
C GLY A 305 15.14 19.23 -2.12
N LEU A 306 13.90 19.44 -1.69
CA LEU A 306 13.53 19.62 -0.29
C LEU A 306 13.82 18.38 0.58
N ILE A 307 13.59 17.17 0.06
CA ILE A 307 13.93 15.92 0.76
C ILE A 307 15.43 15.87 1.08
N PHE A 308 16.28 16.22 0.13
CA PHE A 308 17.74 16.29 0.33
C PHE A 308 18.12 17.43 1.27
N MET A 309 17.58 18.63 1.09
CA MET A 309 17.86 19.82 1.92
C MET A 309 17.47 19.58 3.39
N LEU A 310 16.33 18.95 3.64
CA LEU A 310 15.86 18.61 4.99
C LEU A 310 16.59 17.38 5.59
N SER A 311 17.53 16.80 4.86
CA SER A 311 18.25 15.58 5.27
C SER A 311 17.28 14.46 5.70
N LEU A 312 16.19 14.27 4.94
CA LEU A 312 15.29 13.14 5.12
C LEU A 312 15.93 11.86 4.56
N ILE A 313 16.72 11.98 3.48
CA ILE A 313 17.52 10.89 2.93
C ILE A 313 18.96 11.04 3.40
N ASP A 314 19.40 10.13 4.28
CA ASP A 314 20.80 9.97 4.67
C ASP A 314 21.42 8.78 3.93
N LEU A 315 22.16 9.07 2.86
CA LEU A 315 22.82 8.05 2.04
C LEU A 315 23.82 7.20 2.84
N LYS A 316 24.45 7.77 3.88
CA LYS A 316 25.37 7.03 4.75
C LYS A 316 24.60 6.03 5.62
N ALA A 317 23.45 6.44 6.15
CA ALA A 317 22.56 5.55 6.91
C ALA A 317 22.03 4.41 6.03
N ILE A 318 21.61 4.70 4.81
CA ILE A 318 21.15 3.68 3.84
C ILE A 318 22.26 2.70 3.50
N LYS A 319 23.47 3.18 3.21
CA LYS A 319 24.64 2.33 2.92
C LYS A 319 24.95 1.42 4.12
N LYS A 320 24.89 1.95 5.34
CA LYS A 320 25.07 1.19 6.58
C LYS A 320 24.00 0.09 6.71
N LEU A 321 22.74 0.39 6.37
CA LEU A 321 21.64 -0.58 6.39
C LEU A 321 21.86 -1.74 5.43
N ILE A 322 22.29 -1.47 4.20
CA ILE A 322 22.59 -2.49 3.18
C ILE A 322 23.76 -3.38 3.64
N LEU A 323 24.76 -2.80 4.28
CA LEU A 323 25.91 -3.56 4.80
C LEU A 323 25.56 -4.42 6.02
N THR A 324 24.62 -3.99 6.86
CA THR A 324 24.15 -4.77 8.01
C THR A 324 23.12 -5.85 7.67
N SER A 325 22.59 -5.84 6.45
CA SER A 325 21.65 -6.87 5.95
C SER A 325 22.37 -8.11 5.42
N LYS A 326 23.66 -8.00 5.08
CA LYS A 326 24.53 -9.13 4.75
C LYS A 326 25.05 -9.78 6.05
#